data_5dae48993194eb8225c722421e02db60
#
_entry.id   5dae48993194eb8225c722421e02db60
#
_cell.length_a   1.000
_cell.length_b   1.000
_cell.length_c   1.000
_cell.angle_alpha   90.00
_cell.angle_beta   90.00
_cell.angle_gamma   90.00
#
_symmetry.space_group_name_H-M   'P 1'
#
loop_
_entity.id
_entity.type
_entity.pdbx_description
1 polymer ?
#
loop_
_entity_poly.entity_id
_entity_poly.type
_entity_poly.pdbx_seq_one_letter_code
_entity_poly.pdbx_strand_id
1 'polypeptide(L)'
;MWPVPQPYPVPDAPSEPLADLPPGSEYVALGDSYSAGYGLGDRTALPTSACVQSARDYPHRLAARFGLDLTDVTCAGATSEDVTTGHQFKGVPPQIESLSSRTRLVTLTIGGNDADLFGTAASCLAISADGPVFSGRDAPSCESTLVQDGEDQLSVKIQSRVALGIADTLAAVQRAAPNAVVVFLGYPAIFPDAEHTPAKGCFRSALDLGTLAGSFPSDTFPFTDDDVAYLHGVQEELDAVSASAADAAGVRFVDVLGRTEAHSACAPRDERYVAGVSLTGSSDLRRIDLRAGALHPNGRGVAYLTDQMADAIRELAG
;
A
#
# COMPACT_ATOMS: atom_id res chain seq x y z
N MET A 1 4.82 28.59 -3.20
CA MET A 1 5.68 27.72 -4.03
C MET A 1 6.13 26.56 -3.16
N TRP A 2 5.66 25.36 -3.43
CA TRP A 2 6.08 24.16 -2.73
C TRP A 2 7.47 23.76 -3.23
N PRO A 3 8.40 23.35 -2.35
CA PRO A 3 9.64 22.76 -2.82
C PRO A 3 9.31 21.47 -3.59
N VAL A 4 9.70 21.44 -4.86
CA VAL A 4 9.65 20.23 -5.67
C VAL A 4 10.51 19.18 -4.94
N PRO A 5 9.98 17.99 -4.62
CA PRO A 5 10.81 16.93 -4.06
C PRO A 5 11.98 16.67 -4.99
N GLN A 6 13.20 16.74 -4.46
CA GLN A 6 14.40 16.42 -5.23
C GLN A 6 14.27 14.97 -5.72
N PRO A 7 14.57 14.69 -6.99
CA PRO A 7 14.58 13.32 -7.48
C PRO A 7 15.62 12.53 -6.69
N TYR A 8 15.21 11.42 -6.09
CA TYR A 8 16.17 10.48 -5.54
C TYR A 8 17.03 9.96 -6.70
N PRO A 9 18.36 9.95 -6.58
CA PRO A 9 19.21 9.42 -7.63
C PRO A 9 18.89 7.93 -7.83
N VAL A 10 18.46 7.57 -9.02
CA VAL A 10 18.45 6.17 -9.47
C VAL A 10 19.92 5.83 -9.82
N PRO A 11 20.50 4.76 -9.28
CA PRO A 11 21.86 4.37 -9.60
C PRO A 11 22.02 4.12 -11.11
N ASP A 12 23.05 4.68 -11.73
CA ASP A 12 23.33 4.53 -13.17
C ASP A 12 23.87 3.13 -13.55
N ALA A 13 24.15 2.25 -12.58
CA ALA A 13 24.64 0.89 -12.80
C ALA A 13 24.16 -0.04 -11.66
N PRO A 14 24.02 -1.37 -11.92
CA PRO A 14 23.69 -2.32 -10.86
C PRO A 14 24.77 -2.26 -9.79
N SER A 15 24.39 -1.80 -8.59
CA SER A 15 25.32 -1.65 -7.48
C SER A 15 25.60 -2.98 -6.77
N GLU A 16 24.74 -3.98 -6.98
CA GLU A 16 24.75 -5.23 -6.22
C GLU A 16 24.24 -6.41 -7.08
N PRO A 17 25.07 -7.00 -7.98
CA PRO A 17 24.67 -8.20 -8.71
C PRO A 17 24.52 -9.38 -7.76
N LEU A 18 23.47 -10.20 -7.95
CA LEU A 18 23.19 -11.40 -7.16
C LEU A 18 23.64 -12.65 -7.93
N ALA A 19 24.14 -13.67 -7.22
CA ALA A 19 24.68 -14.89 -7.83
C ALA A 19 23.58 -15.66 -8.61
N ASP A 20 22.41 -15.82 -8.02
CA ASP A 20 21.29 -16.58 -8.60
C ASP A 20 20.35 -15.71 -9.44
N LEU A 21 20.51 -14.39 -9.41
CA LEU A 21 19.79 -13.40 -10.22
C LEU A 21 20.78 -12.48 -10.95
N PRO A 22 21.52 -13.00 -11.96
CA PRO A 22 22.49 -12.19 -12.69
C PRO A 22 21.80 -11.02 -13.41
N PRO A 23 22.54 -9.93 -13.71
CA PRO A 23 22.02 -8.80 -14.48
C PRO A 23 21.31 -9.24 -15.76
N GLY A 24 20.13 -8.66 -16.06
CA GLY A 24 19.26 -9.07 -17.15
C GLY A 24 18.31 -10.22 -16.81
N SER A 25 18.28 -10.73 -15.57
CA SER A 25 17.27 -11.69 -15.14
C SER A 25 15.88 -11.07 -15.21
N GLU A 26 14.90 -11.83 -15.73
CA GLU A 26 13.50 -11.40 -15.86
C GLU A 26 12.86 -11.22 -14.49
N TYR A 27 12.44 -10.01 -14.19
CA TYR A 27 11.76 -9.61 -12.97
C TYR A 27 10.36 -9.09 -13.31
N VAL A 28 9.32 -9.65 -12.68
CA VAL A 28 7.95 -9.18 -12.83
C VAL A 28 7.44 -8.66 -11.49
N ALA A 29 6.97 -7.41 -11.47
CA ALA A 29 6.33 -6.81 -10.32
C ALA A 29 4.82 -6.83 -10.49
N LEU A 30 4.14 -7.40 -9.49
CA LEU A 30 2.69 -7.50 -9.39
C LEU A 30 2.20 -6.69 -8.18
N GLY A 31 0.91 -6.39 -8.16
CA GLY A 31 0.27 -5.86 -6.96
C GLY A 31 -0.50 -4.57 -7.18
N ASP A 32 -0.79 -3.93 -6.05
CA ASP A 32 -1.67 -2.79 -5.93
C ASP A 32 -0.94 -1.43 -5.90
N SER A 33 -1.56 -0.43 -5.30
CA SER A 33 -1.06 0.94 -5.20
C SER A 33 0.24 1.08 -4.40
N TYR A 34 0.51 0.17 -3.45
CA TYR A 34 1.73 0.19 -2.66
C TYR A 34 2.92 -0.28 -3.47
N SER A 35 2.73 -1.27 -4.34
CA SER A 35 3.73 -1.68 -5.34
C SER A 35 3.88 -0.63 -6.44
N ALA A 36 2.77 -0.05 -6.92
CA ALA A 36 2.76 0.91 -8.01
C ALA A 36 3.32 2.30 -7.65
N GLY A 37 3.66 2.57 -6.39
CA GLY A 37 4.17 3.87 -5.97
C GLY A 37 3.14 5.00 -6.12
N TYR A 38 1.87 4.72 -5.81
CA TYR A 38 0.76 5.66 -5.96
C TYR A 38 1.02 6.98 -5.22
N GLY A 39 0.99 8.08 -5.97
CA GLY A 39 1.19 9.43 -5.43
C GLY A 39 2.61 9.97 -5.48
N LEU A 40 3.62 9.20 -5.90
CA LEU A 40 5.02 9.65 -5.97
C LEU A 40 5.36 10.55 -7.17
N GLY A 41 4.44 10.72 -8.11
CA GLY A 41 4.71 11.42 -9.37
C GLY A 41 5.42 10.53 -10.40
N ASP A 42 6.05 11.13 -11.43
CA ASP A 42 6.78 10.44 -12.51
C ASP A 42 6.02 9.21 -13.04
N ARG A 43 4.77 9.47 -13.47
CA ARG A 43 3.83 8.43 -13.90
C ARG A 43 4.33 7.70 -15.14
N THR A 44 4.22 6.37 -15.12
CA THR A 44 4.40 5.55 -16.31
C THR A 44 3.11 5.55 -17.16
N ALA A 45 3.23 5.11 -18.41
CA ALA A 45 2.09 4.88 -19.29
C ALA A 45 1.65 3.39 -19.31
N LEU A 46 2.40 2.52 -18.66
CA LEU A 46 2.19 1.07 -18.63
C LEU A 46 1.75 0.62 -17.23
N PRO A 47 1.02 -0.48 -17.14
CA PRO A 47 0.31 -1.18 -18.22
C PRO A 47 -0.76 -0.31 -18.87
N THR A 48 -1.27 0.67 -18.14
CA THR A 48 -2.15 1.76 -18.61
C THR A 48 -2.00 2.96 -17.68
N SER A 49 -2.20 4.16 -18.19
CA SER A 49 -2.17 5.38 -17.36
C SER A 49 -3.22 5.38 -16.24
N ALA A 50 -4.27 4.56 -16.33
CA ALA A 50 -5.28 4.39 -15.30
C ALA A 50 -4.73 3.70 -14.04
N CYS A 51 -3.65 2.92 -14.15
CA CYS A 51 -2.96 2.28 -13.01
C CYS A 51 -2.23 3.27 -12.10
N VAL A 52 -2.00 4.51 -12.58
CA VAL A 52 -1.35 5.57 -11.79
C VAL A 52 0.00 5.11 -11.20
N GLN A 53 0.70 4.25 -11.94
CA GLN A 53 2.01 3.72 -11.56
C GLN A 53 3.08 4.79 -11.66
N SER A 54 4.10 4.73 -10.82
CA SER A 54 5.23 5.66 -10.76
C SER A 54 6.54 4.96 -11.09
N ALA A 55 7.36 5.53 -11.96
CA ALA A 55 8.74 5.08 -12.17
C ALA A 55 9.66 5.24 -10.94
N ARG A 56 9.12 5.73 -9.80
CA ARG A 56 9.82 5.94 -8.53
C ARG A 56 9.43 4.92 -7.46
N ASP A 57 8.64 3.92 -7.81
CA ASP A 57 8.23 2.82 -6.93
C ASP A 57 9.38 1.91 -6.52
N TYR A 58 9.13 0.94 -5.63
CA TYR A 58 10.17 0.01 -5.20
C TYR A 58 10.57 -0.99 -6.29
N PRO A 59 9.67 -1.47 -7.20
CA PRO A 59 10.07 -2.34 -8.28
C PRO A 59 11.13 -1.75 -9.20
N HIS A 60 10.94 -0.51 -9.66
CA HIS A 60 11.94 0.18 -10.49
C HIS A 60 13.28 0.36 -9.76
N ARG A 61 13.24 0.64 -8.45
CA ARG A 61 14.46 0.78 -7.63
C ARG A 61 15.20 -0.53 -7.45
N LEU A 62 14.48 -1.64 -7.23
CA LEU A 62 15.07 -2.98 -7.14
C LEU A 62 15.68 -3.39 -8.47
N ALA A 63 14.98 -3.17 -9.58
CA ALA A 63 15.48 -3.46 -10.91
C ALA A 63 16.79 -2.71 -11.20
N ALA A 64 16.84 -1.41 -10.88
CA ALA A 64 18.07 -0.62 -11.03
C ALA A 64 19.19 -1.11 -10.10
N ARG A 65 18.87 -1.46 -8.82
CA ARG A 65 19.86 -1.91 -7.83
C ARG A 65 20.55 -3.21 -8.24
N PHE A 66 19.77 -4.18 -8.73
CA PHE A 66 20.26 -5.52 -9.08
C PHE A 66 20.52 -5.71 -10.58
N GLY A 67 20.20 -4.72 -11.41
CA GLY A 67 20.36 -4.80 -12.86
C GLY A 67 19.39 -5.75 -13.54
N LEU A 68 18.16 -5.88 -13.04
CA LEU A 68 17.15 -6.81 -13.52
C LEU A 68 16.34 -6.22 -14.69
N ASP A 69 15.83 -7.10 -15.56
CA ASP A 69 14.92 -6.74 -16.65
C ASP A 69 13.47 -6.73 -16.13
N LEU A 70 12.97 -5.53 -15.81
CA LEU A 70 11.68 -5.34 -15.14
C LEU A 70 10.52 -5.30 -16.12
N THR A 71 9.52 -6.12 -15.86
CA THR A 71 8.15 -5.96 -16.33
C THR A 71 7.26 -5.56 -15.15
N ASP A 72 6.90 -4.29 -15.06
CA ASP A 72 6.06 -3.77 -13.99
C ASP A 72 4.60 -3.66 -14.45
N VAL A 73 3.74 -4.52 -13.91
CA VAL A 73 2.29 -4.54 -14.17
C VAL A 73 1.46 -4.20 -12.95
N THR A 74 2.09 -3.62 -11.94
CA THR A 74 1.40 -3.12 -10.73
C THR A 74 0.36 -2.06 -11.09
N CYS A 75 -0.74 -2.03 -10.35
CA CYS A 75 -1.85 -1.15 -10.69
C CYS A 75 -2.58 -0.67 -9.43
N ALA A 76 -2.69 0.64 -9.24
CA ALA A 76 -3.38 1.19 -8.08
C ALA A 76 -4.84 0.69 -8.01
N GLY A 77 -5.25 0.21 -6.83
CA GLY A 77 -6.58 -0.35 -6.58
C GLY A 77 -6.73 -1.82 -6.98
N ALA A 78 -5.68 -2.49 -7.46
CA ALA A 78 -5.78 -3.91 -7.82
C ALA A 78 -6.16 -4.78 -6.62
N THR A 79 -7.02 -5.75 -6.87
CA THR A 79 -7.42 -6.82 -5.97
C THR A 79 -6.73 -8.14 -6.33
N SER A 80 -6.82 -9.14 -5.47
CA SER A 80 -6.35 -10.50 -5.77
C SER A 80 -6.97 -11.06 -7.05
N GLU A 81 -8.23 -10.71 -7.35
CA GLU A 81 -8.89 -11.09 -8.60
C GLU A 81 -8.23 -10.41 -9.81
N ASP A 82 -7.85 -9.12 -9.73
CA ASP A 82 -7.19 -8.41 -10.83
C ASP A 82 -5.78 -8.93 -11.10
N VAL A 83 -5.12 -9.49 -10.08
CA VAL A 83 -3.85 -10.19 -10.28
C VAL A 83 -4.06 -11.51 -11.02
N THR A 84 -5.10 -12.29 -10.71
CA THR A 84 -5.23 -13.69 -11.13
C THR A 84 -6.09 -13.91 -12.36
N THR A 85 -7.30 -13.37 -12.41
CA THR A 85 -8.32 -13.68 -13.43
C THR A 85 -9.09 -12.47 -13.93
N GLY A 86 -9.10 -11.37 -13.17
CA GLY A 86 -9.87 -10.16 -13.44
C GLY A 86 -9.19 -9.21 -14.43
N HIS A 87 -9.99 -8.36 -15.01
CA HIS A 87 -9.54 -7.24 -15.85
C HIS A 87 -9.88 -5.94 -15.17
N GLN A 88 -8.93 -5.36 -14.41
CA GLN A 88 -9.16 -4.11 -13.68
C GLN A 88 -9.60 -2.96 -14.60
N PHE A 89 -9.05 -2.91 -15.81
CA PHE A 89 -9.43 -1.95 -16.86
C PHE A 89 -9.63 -2.65 -18.19
N LYS A 90 -10.47 -2.05 -19.06
CA LYS A 90 -10.71 -2.56 -20.40
C LYS A 90 -9.40 -2.67 -21.20
N GLY A 91 -9.06 -3.86 -21.64
CA GLY A 91 -7.88 -4.14 -22.44
C GLY A 91 -6.58 -4.31 -21.63
N VAL A 92 -6.68 -4.31 -20.30
CA VAL A 92 -5.58 -4.67 -19.41
C VAL A 92 -5.81 -6.12 -18.97
N PRO A 93 -4.91 -7.05 -19.30
CA PRO A 93 -5.03 -8.44 -18.87
C PRO A 93 -4.79 -8.58 -17.37
N PRO A 94 -5.21 -9.72 -16.75
CA PRO A 94 -4.78 -10.06 -15.40
C PRO A 94 -3.27 -9.98 -15.27
N GLN A 95 -2.78 -9.45 -14.15
CA GLN A 95 -1.34 -9.20 -13.99
C GLN A 95 -0.49 -10.48 -14.15
N ILE A 96 -1.04 -11.63 -13.77
CA ILE A 96 -0.40 -12.94 -13.84
C ILE A 96 -0.02 -13.36 -15.28
N GLU A 97 -0.68 -12.81 -16.30
CA GLU A 97 -0.36 -13.13 -17.69
C GLU A 97 1.03 -12.62 -18.14
N SER A 98 1.65 -11.75 -17.34
CA SER A 98 3.03 -11.29 -17.54
C SER A 98 4.07 -12.28 -17.04
N LEU A 99 3.66 -13.32 -16.31
CA LEU A 99 4.54 -14.35 -15.79
C LEU A 99 4.84 -15.46 -16.80
N SER A 100 6.01 -16.06 -16.68
CA SER A 100 6.39 -17.21 -17.49
C SER A 100 7.42 -18.10 -16.76
N SER A 101 7.77 -19.25 -17.35
CA SER A 101 8.85 -20.08 -16.83
C SER A 101 10.24 -19.44 -16.92
N ARG A 102 10.38 -18.30 -17.60
CA ARG A 102 11.64 -17.52 -17.64
C ARG A 102 11.71 -16.50 -16.52
N THR A 103 10.60 -16.13 -15.91
CA THR A 103 10.56 -15.20 -14.79
C THR A 103 11.41 -15.75 -13.64
N ARG A 104 12.34 -14.95 -13.13
CA ARG A 104 13.28 -15.33 -12.09
C ARG A 104 13.00 -14.67 -10.74
N LEU A 105 12.38 -13.51 -10.75
CA LEU A 105 11.94 -12.80 -9.56
C LEU A 105 10.50 -12.33 -9.75
N VAL A 106 9.69 -12.51 -8.72
CA VAL A 106 8.37 -11.88 -8.60
C VAL A 106 8.30 -11.15 -7.28
N THR A 107 7.88 -9.90 -7.30
CA THR A 107 7.49 -9.17 -6.09
C THR A 107 6.00 -8.85 -6.12
N LEU A 108 5.36 -8.85 -4.95
CA LEU A 108 3.91 -8.69 -4.83
C LEU A 108 3.57 -7.91 -3.55
N THR A 109 2.59 -7.01 -3.62
CA THR A 109 1.84 -6.45 -2.48
C THR A 109 0.37 -6.46 -2.86
N ILE A 110 -0.48 -7.20 -2.14
CA ILE A 110 -1.90 -7.39 -2.46
C ILE A 110 -2.74 -7.71 -1.23
N GLY A 111 -4.04 -7.53 -1.31
CA GLY A 111 -5.02 -7.85 -0.28
C GLY A 111 -5.69 -6.61 0.33
N GLY A 112 -5.00 -5.47 0.35
CA GLY A 112 -5.53 -4.23 0.95
C GLY A 112 -6.77 -3.66 0.25
N ASN A 113 -7.00 -3.97 -1.02
CA ASN A 113 -8.21 -3.58 -1.76
C ASN A 113 -9.28 -4.67 -1.80
N ASP A 114 -8.92 -5.89 -1.40
CA ASP A 114 -9.87 -7.00 -1.37
C ASP A 114 -11.02 -6.68 -0.40
N ALA A 115 -12.22 -7.02 -0.79
CA ALA A 115 -13.42 -6.73 0.00
C ALA A 115 -13.58 -5.25 0.42
N ASP A 116 -12.96 -4.33 -0.33
CA ASP A 116 -13.00 -2.88 -0.07
C ASP A 116 -12.45 -2.48 1.32
N LEU A 117 -11.37 -3.13 1.78
CA LEU A 117 -10.77 -2.81 3.08
C LEU A 117 -10.23 -1.38 3.11
N PHE A 118 -9.40 -1.01 2.13
CA PHE A 118 -8.82 0.33 2.07
C PHE A 118 -9.90 1.42 1.91
N GLY A 119 -10.90 1.20 1.05
CA GLY A 119 -12.01 2.13 0.87
C GLY A 119 -12.81 2.33 2.15
N THR A 120 -13.07 1.25 2.89
CA THR A 120 -13.75 1.32 4.19
C THR A 120 -12.91 2.11 5.21
N ALA A 121 -11.61 1.81 5.35
CA ALA A 121 -10.72 2.56 6.25
C ALA A 121 -10.62 4.05 5.84
N ALA A 122 -10.54 4.34 4.55
CA ALA A 122 -10.52 5.71 4.04
C ALA A 122 -11.85 6.45 4.27
N SER A 123 -12.96 5.76 4.50
CA SER A 123 -14.23 6.38 4.83
C SER A 123 -14.36 6.79 6.31
N CYS A 124 -13.42 6.37 7.16
CA CYS A 124 -13.39 6.66 8.60
C CYS A 124 -12.87 8.07 8.94
N LEU A 125 -12.82 8.98 7.97
CA LEU A 125 -12.41 10.36 8.21
C LEU A 125 -13.41 11.05 9.17
N ALA A 126 -12.88 11.71 10.20
CA ALA A 126 -13.65 12.38 11.24
C ALA A 126 -13.58 13.92 11.13
N ILE A 127 -14.63 14.58 11.60
CA ILE A 127 -14.71 16.05 11.65
C ILE A 127 -13.89 16.60 12.81
N SER A 128 -13.85 15.89 13.94
CA SER A 128 -13.06 16.24 15.13
C SER A 128 -12.42 14.99 15.74
N ALA A 129 -11.57 15.18 16.74
CA ALA A 129 -10.94 14.08 17.48
C ALA A 129 -11.95 13.14 18.16
N ASP A 130 -13.11 13.67 18.52
CA ASP A 130 -14.20 12.94 19.18
C ASP A 130 -15.33 12.54 18.20
N GLY A 131 -15.07 12.64 16.88
CA GLY A 131 -16.06 12.42 15.85
C GLY A 131 -16.91 13.67 15.52
N PRO A 132 -18.04 13.51 14.83
CA PRO A 132 -18.47 12.30 14.14
C PRO A 132 -17.62 12.01 12.88
N VAL A 133 -17.71 10.76 12.38
CA VAL A 133 -17.11 10.39 11.10
C VAL A 133 -17.98 10.88 9.93
N PHE A 134 -17.31 11.20 8.79
CA PHE A 134 -18.03 11.74 7.62
C PHE A 134 -19.03 10.76 7.00
N SER A 135 -18.76 9.47 7.08
CA SER A 135 -19.55 8.41 6.43
C SER A 135 -20.74 7.94 7.25
N GLY A 136 -20.73 8.16 8.56
CA GLY A 136 -21.80 7.76 9.47
C GLY A 136 -22.55 8.98 10.00
N ARG A 137 -23.86 9.10 9.74
CA ARG A 137 -24.66 10.15 10.33
C ARG A 137 -24.58 10.05 11.87
N ASP A 138 -23.94 11.05 12.47
CA ASP A 138 -23.76 11.17 13.93
C ASP A 138 -23.01 10.00 14.62
N ALA A 139 -22.34 9.11 13.84
CA ALA A 139 -21.53 8.05 14.42
C ALA A 139 -20.25 8.63 15.04
N PRO A 140 -19.95 8.34 16.31
CA PRO A 140 -18.77 8.88 16.98
C PRO A 140 -17.47 8.36 16.37
N SER A 141 -17.45 7.12 15.89
CA SER A 141 -16.30 6.47 15.27
C SER A 141 -16.73 5.46 14.19
N CYS A 142 -15.82 5.05 13.33
CA CYS A 142 -16.04 3.95 12.41
C CYS A 142 -16.24 2.63 13.13
N GLU A 143 -15.45 2.36 14.17
CA GLU A 143 -15.60 1.17 15.00
C GLU A 143 -17.06 1.00 15.43
N SER A 144 -17.71 2.08 15.91
CA SER A 144 -19.11 2.04 16.35
C SER A 144 -20.10 1.64 15.25
N THR A 145 -19.73 1.76 13.99
CA THR A 145 -20.59 1.39 12.83
C THR A 145 -20.23 0.02 12.26
N LEU A 146 -18.98 -0.38 12.37
CA LEU A 146 -18.43 -1.60 11.77
C LEU A 146 -18.47 -2.79 12.74
N VAL A 147 -18.43 -2.53 14.03
CA VAL A 147 -18.58 -3.56 15.07
C VAL A 147 -20.01 -3.55 15.56
N GLN A 148 -20.80 -4.56 15.21
CA GLN A 148 -22.21 -4.67 15.57
C GLN A 148 -22.49 -6.04 16.18
N ASP A 149 -23.21 -6.05 17.30
CA ASP A 149 -23.57 -7.29 18.02
C ASP A 149 -22.36 -8.17 18.38
N GLY A 150 -21.17 -7.57 18.52
CA GLY A 150 -19.91 -8.26 18.81
C GLY A 150 -19.24 -8.87 17.58
N GLU A 151 -19.74 -8.62 16.37
CA GLU A 151 -19.13 -9.02 15.11
C GLU A 151 -18.48 -7.82 14.42
N ASP A 152 -17.17 -7.92 14.11
CA ASP A 152 -16.44 -6.93 13.32
C ASP A 152 -16.52 -7.27 11.82
N GLN A 153 -17.16 -6.39 11.08
CA GLN A 153 -17.37 -6.57 9.65
C GLN A 153 -16.06 -6.59 8.85
N LEU A 154 -15.01 -5.87 9.27
CA LEU A 154 -13.71 -5.90 8.59
C LEU A 154 -12.98 -7.22 8.88
N SER A 155 -12.98 -7.67 10.12
CA SER A 155 -12.41 -8.98 10.49
C SER A 155 -13.10 -10.12 9.71
N VAL A 156 -14.43 -10.13 9.63
CA VAL A 156 -15.17 -11.11 8.82
C VAL A 156 -14.73 -11.08 7.35
N LYS A 157 -14.56 -9.90 6.76
CA LYS A 157 -14.09 -9.75 5.38
C LYS A 157 -12.65 -10.27 5.21
N ILE A 158 -11.77 -9.95 6.14
CA ILE A 158 -10.35 -10.40 6.11
C ILE A 158 -10.30 -11.91 6.14
N GLN A 159 -10.96 -12.54 7.11
CA GLN A 159 -10.93 -14.00 7.29
C GLN A 159 -11.63 -14.77 6.16
N SER A 160 -12.74 -14.26 5.63
CA SER A 160 -13.56 -14.99 4.65
C SER A 160 -13.20 -14.75 3.20
N ARG A 161 -12.58 -13.61 2.87
CA ARG A 161 -12.31 -13.23 1.46
C ARG A 161 -10.85 -12.88 1.21
N VAL A 162 -10.27 -11.99 2.04
CA VAL A 162 -8.91 -11.50 1.79
C VAL A 162 -7.89 -12.61 1.96
N ALA A 163 -7.98 -13.38 3.05
CA ALA A 163 -7.08 -14.50 3.32
C ALA A 163 -7.11 -15.54 2.17
N LEU A 164 -8.30 -15.86 1.66
CA LEU A 164 -8.45 -16.80 0.53
C LEU A 164 -7.90 -16.20 -0.76
N GLY A 165 -8.20 -14.92 -1.04
CA GLY A 165 -7.69 -14.22 -2.22
C GLY A 165 -6.17 -14.17 -2.28
N ILE A 166 -5.51 -13.87 -1.14
CA ILE A 166 -4.05 -13.87 -1.04
C ILE A 166 -3.49 -15.29 -1.28
N ALA A 167 -4.04 -16.30 -0.61
CA ALA A 167 -3.59 -17.68 -0.75
C ALA A 167 -3.71 -18.18 -2.20
N ASP A 168 -4.84 -17.95 -2.85
CA ASP A 168 -5.09 -18.32 -4.24
C ASP A 168 -4.13 -17.56 -5.19
N THR A 169 -3.86 -16.29 -4.91
CA THR A 169 -2.93 -15.46 -5.69
C THR A 169 -1.51 -16.03 -5.60
N LEU A 170 -1.00 -16.30 -4.41
CA LEU A 170 0.35 -16.87 -4.23
C LEU A 170 0.49 -18.21 -4.93
N ALA A 171 -0.50 -19.09 -4.77
CA ALA A 171 -0.51 -20.38 -5.47
C ALA A 171 -0.55 -20.24 -7.00
N ALA A 172 -1.30 -19.26 -7.52
CA ALA A 172 -1.37 -18.99 -8.96
C ALA A 172 -0.04 -18.43 -9.49
N VAL A 173 0.59 -17.49 -8.78
CA VAL A 173 1.90 -16.92 -9.13
C VAL A 173 2.96 -18.02 -9.21
N GLN A 174 3.06 -18.90 -8.22
CA GLN A 174 4.03 -20.01 -8.23
C GLN A 174 3.81 -20.97 -9.41
N ARG A 175 2.55 -21.24 -9.78
CA ARG A 175 2.27 -22.07 -10.97
C ARG A 175 2.65 -21.37 -12.27
N ALA A 176 2.45 -20.07 -12.39
CA ALA A 176 2.76 -19.30 -13.60
C ALA A 176 4.26 -19.03 -13.76
N ALA A 177 4.99 -18.87 -12.65
CA ALA A 177 6.43 -18.63 -12.62
C ALA A 177 7.17 -19.68 -11.76
N PRO A 178 7.23 -20.96 -12.19
CA PRO A 178 7.73 -22.06 -11.35
C PRO A 178 9.23 -21.98 -11.04
N ASN A 179 9.97 -21.11 -11.72
CA ASN A 179 11.42 -20.92 -11.53
C ASN A 179 11.75 -19.59 -10.82
N ALA A 180 10.74 -18.85 -10.39
CA ALA A 180 10.93 -17.55 -9.78
C ALA A 180 11.09 -17.65 -8.25
N VAL A 181 11.97 -16.83 -7.71
CA VAL A 181 11.91 -16.40 -6.32
C VAL A 181 10.71 -15.47 -6.18
N VAL A 182 9.80 -15.77 -5.25
CA VAL A 182 8.61 -14.96 -4.98
C VAL A 182 8.77 -14.28 -3.62
N VAL A 183 8.63 -12.97 -3.59
CA VAL A 183 8.72 -12.17 -2.36
C VAL A 183 7.44 -11.36 -2.20
N PHE A 184 6.74 -11.59 -1.11
CA PHE A 184 5.49 -10.91 -0.77
C PHE A 184 5.75 -9.86 0.30
N LEU A 185 5.49 -8.59 -0.02
CA LEU A 185 5.68 -7.44 0.87
C LEU A 185 4.38 -7.13 1.62
N GLY A 186 4.43 -7.06 2.95
CA GLY A 186 3.35 -6.55 3.79
C GLY A 186 3.19 -5.03 3.68
N TYR A 187 2.12 -4.50 4.30
CA TYR A 187 1.85 -3.06 4.31
C TYR A 187 2.55 -2.38 5.50
N PRO A 188 3.18 -1.22 5.30
CA PRO A 188 3.70 -0.43 6.41
C PRO A 188 2.56 0.16 7.24
N ALA A 189 2.83 0.48 8.51
CA ALA A 189 1.85 1.06 9.41
C ALA A 189 1.28 2.39 8.89
N ILE A 190 -0.01 2.42 8.61
CA ILE A 190 -0.78 3.64 8.35
C ILE A 190 -1.20 4.24 9.69
N PHE A 191 -1.76 3.41 10.56
CA PHE A 191 -2.20 3.71 11.92
C PHE A 191 -1.16 3.14 12.89
N PRO A 192 -0.68 3.94 13.87
CA PRO A 192 0.32 3.46 14.83
C PRO A 192 -0.32 2.59 15.90
N ASP A 193 0.49 1.77 16.54
CA ASP A 193 0.14 1.08 17.78
C ASP A 193 0.01 2.05 18.97
N ALA A 194 -0.37 1.52 20.13
CA ALA A 194 -0.55 2.32 21.35
C ALA A 194 0.77 2.94 21.85
N GLU A 195 1.92 2.28 21.62
CA GLU A 195 3.23 2.77 22.07
C GLU A 195 3.67 4.00 21.24
N HIS A 196 3.36 4.01 19.94
CA HIS A 196 3.72 5.04 18.99
C HIS A 196 2.63 6.09 18.77
N THR A 197 1.49 5.95 19.46
CA THR A 197 0.43 6.97 19.49
C THR A 197 0.79 8.07 20.48
N PRO A 198 0.93 9.34 20.04
CA PRO A 198 1.25 10.43 20.94
C PRO A 198 0.21 10.61 22.04
N ALA A 199 0.60 11.01 23.26
CA ALA A 199 -0.31 11.23 24.39
C ALA A 199 -1.43 12.29 24.11
N LYS A 200 -1.24 13.15 23.11
CA LYS A 200 -2.24 14.14 22.64
C LYS A 200 -3.13 13.61 21.51
N GLY A 201 -3.01 12.34 21.18
CA GLY A 201 -3.65 11.72 20.01
C GLY A 201 -2.99 12.07 18.67
N CYS A 202 -3.50 11.47 17.63
CA CYS A 202 -3.03 11.64 16.24
C CYS A 202 -3.83 12.68 15.44
N PHE A 203 -5.00 13.07 15.91
CA PHE A 203 -5.95 13.85 15.12
C PHE A 203 -5.35 15.15 14.58
N ARG A 204 -5.44 15.31 13.25
CA ARG A 204 -5.14 16.57 12.53
C ARG A 204 -6.27 16.79 11.53
N SER A 205 -7.06 17.86 11.73
CA SER A 205 -8.24 18.15 10.93
C SER A 205 -7.93 18.28 9.44
N ALA A 206 -8.74 17.64 8.60
CA ALA A 206 -8.75 17.84 7.15
C ALA A 206 -9.50 19.11 6.70
N LEU A 207 -10.14 19.81 7.65
CA LEU A 207 -10.92 21.02 7.42
C LEU A 207 -10.36 22.18 8.23
N ASP A 208 -10.35 23.38 7.63
CA ASP A 208 -10.03 24.63 8.27
C ASP A 208 -10.86 25.79 7.67
N LEU A 209 -10.56 27.03 8.06
CA LEU A 209 -11.26 28.20 7.52
C LEU A 209 -11.02 28.37 6.00
N GLY A 210 -9.89 27.89 5.47
CA GLY A 210 -9.57 27.92 4.04
C GLY A 210 -10.45 26.97 3.24
N THR A 211 -11.01 25.94 3.86
CA THR A 211 -11.90 24.97 3.21
C THR A 211 -13.14 25.65 2.65
N LEU A 212 -13.65 26.69 3.33
CA LEU A 212 -14.78 27.50 2.85
C LEU A 212 -14.45 28.28 1.54
N ALA A 213 -13.17 28.46 1.26
CA ALA A 213 -12.65 29.06 0.03
C ALA A 213 -12.15 28.01 -0.98
N GLY A 214 -12.43 26.70 -0.75
CA GLY A 214 -12.02 25.61 -1.62
C GLY A 214 -10.55 25.18 -1.45
N SER A 215 -9.88 25.58 -0.35
CA SER A 215 -8.52 25.19 -0.03
C SER A 215 -8.53 24.24 1.18
N PHE A 216 -8.09 23.01 0.97
CA PHE A 216 -8.01 22.01 2.04
C PHE A 216 -6.61 21.94 2.64
N PRO A 217 -6.48 21.74 3.97
CA PRO A 217 -5.22 21.38 4.57
C PRO A 217 -4.62 20.14 3.91
N SER A 218 -3.32 20.06 3.84
CA SER A 218 -2.63 18.90 3.28
C SER A 218 -1.93 18.11 4.37
N ASP A 219 -1.80 16.80 4.13
CA ASP A 219 -0.98 15.95 4.97
C ASP A 219 -1.49 15.88 6.43
N THR A 220 -2.81 15.83 6.57
CA THR A 220 -3.57 15.75 7.82
C THR A 220 -3.75 14.31 8.28
N PHE A 221 -4.37 14.11 9.45
CA PHE A 221 -4.70 12.77 9.95
C PHE A 221 -6.04 12.84 10.69
N PRO A 222 -7.16 12.88 9.94
CA PRO A 222 -8.48 13.16 10.49
C PRO A 222 -9.20 11.88 10.92
N PHE A 223 -8.61 11.14 11.84
CA PHE A 223 -9.18 9.94 12.44
C PHE A 223 -9.33 10.15 13.95
N THR A 224 -10.40 9.63 14.54
CA THR A 224 -10.58 9.65 16.00
C THR A 224 -9.54 8.74 16.67
N ASP A 225 -9.27 8.94 17.95
CA ASP A 225 -8.31 8.07 18.66
C ASP A 225 -8.83 6.62 18.74
N ASP A 226 -10.15 6.42 18.88
CA ASP A 226 -10.77 5.10 18.84
C ASP A 226 -10.56 4.43 17.47
N ASP A 227 -10.77 5.18 16.37
CA ASP A 227 -10.56 4.65 15.01
C ASP A 227 -9.09 4.37 14.71
N VAL A 228 -8.15 5.12 15.29
CA VAL A 228 -6.71 4.82 15.16
C VAL A 228 -6.39 3.44 15.74
N ALA A 229 -6.86 3.17 16.97
CA ALA A 229 -6.63 1.88 17.62
C ALA A 229 -7.35 0.74 16.88
N TYR A 230 -8.59 0.95 16.49
CA TYR A 230 -9.39 -0.02 15.74
C TYR A 230 -8.76 -0.38 14.39
N LEU A 231 -8.43 0.63 13.58
CA LEU A 231 -7.84 0.42 12.25
C LEU A 231 -6.42 -0.12 12.31
N HIS A 232 -5.67 0.15 13.38
CA HIS A 232 -4.40 -0.54 13.63
C HIS A 232 -4.63 -2.04 13.82
N GLY A 233 -5.60 -2.46 14.65
CA GLY A 233 -5.97 -3.87 14.80
C GLY A 233 -6.39 -4.54 13.49
N VAL A 234 -7.10 -3.83 12.62
CA VAL A 234 -7.45 -4.30 11.26
C VAL A 234 -6.18 -4.52 10.41
N GLN A 235 -5.17 -3.63 10.52
CA GLN A 235 -3.89 -3.82 9.83
C GLN A 235 -3.11 -5.02 10.36
N GLU A 236 -3.08 -5.22 11.68
CA GLU A 236 -2.45 -6.40 12.29
C GLU A 236 -3.10 -7.70 11.79
N GLU A 237 -4.43 -7.72 11.69
CA GLU A 237 -5.14 -8.90 11.19
C GLU A 237 -4.84 -9.17 9.71
N LEU A 238 -4.80 -8.12 8.86
CA LEU A 238 -4.41 -8.25 7.46
C LEU A 238 -2.97 -8.76 7.32
N ASP A 239 -2.05 -8.24 8.12
CA ASP A 239 -0.65 -8.69 8.13
C ASP A 239 -0.53 -10.16 8.55
N ALA A 240 -1.24 -10.55 9.61
CA ALA A 240 -1.23 -11.92 10.11
C ALA A 240 -1.77 -12.94 9.07
N VAL A 241 -2.88 -12.63 8.37
CA VAL A 241 -3.38 -13.53 7.32
C VAL A 241 -2.46 -13.56 6.10
N SER A 242 -1.78 -12.45 5.78
CA SER A 242 -0.79 -12.36 4.71
C SER A 242 0.43 -13.22 5.02
N ALA A 243 0.97 -13.10 6.24
CA ALA A 243 2.09 -13.91 6.71
C ALA A 243 1.74 -15.41 6.73
N SER A 244 0.53 -15.75 7.21
CA SER A 244 0.05 -17.14 7.24
C SER A 244 -0.10 -17.74 5.84
N ALA A 245 -0.64 -16.98 4.89
CA ALA A 245 -0.78 -17.41 3.50
C ALA A 245 0.59 -17.61 2.82
N ALA A 246 1.54 -16.70 3.09
CA ALA A 246 2.90 -16.80 2.57
C ALA A 246 3.64 -18.03 3.13
N ASP A 247 3.55 -18.28 4.44
CA ASP A 247 4.13 -19.44 5.09
C ASP A 247 3.57 -20.75 4.51
N ALA A 248 2.24 -20.84 4.39
CA ALA A 248 1.58 -22.00 3.79
C ALA A 248 1.98 -22.25 2.32
N ALA A 249 2.28 -21.19 1.58
CA ALA A 249 2.76 -21.26 0.18
C ALA A 249 4.28 -21.45 0.08
N GLY A 250 5.04 -21.36 1.18
CA GLY A 250 6.50 -21.34 1.14
C GLY A 250 7.08 -20.12 0.43
N VAL A 251 6.38 -19.00 0.49
CA VAL A 251 6.77 -17.70 -0.09
C VAL A 251 7.41 -16.83 1.01
N ARG A 252 8.47 -16.10 0.66
CA ARG A 252 9.08 -15.14 1.58
C ARG A 252 8.14 -13.96 1.82
N PHE A 253 7.63 -13.83 3.04
CA PHE A 253 6.93 -12.64 3.49
C PHE A 253 7.90 -11.62 4.08
N VAL A 254 7.78 -10.37 3.68
CA VAL A 254 8.54 -9.24 4.21
C VAL A 254 7.61 -8.45 5.11
N ASP A 255 7.58 -8.81 6.39
CA ASP A 255 6.84 -8.09 7.41
C ASP A 255 7.50 -6.73 7.69
N VAL A 256 6.74 -5.68 7.53
CA VAL A 256 7.16 -4.29 7.75
C VAL A 256 6.24 -3.54 8.71
N LEU A 257 5.08 -4.10 9.10
CA LEU A 257 4.10 -3.43 9.94
C LEU A 257 4.73 -2.97 11.26
N GLY A 258 5.14 -3.88 12.12
CA GLY A 258 5.72 -3.57 13.42
C GLY A 258 7.02 -2.75 13.36
N ARG A 259 7.73 -2.77 12.22
CA ARG A 259 8.96 -1.99 12.02
C ARG A 259 8.71 -0.55 11.60
N THR A 260 7.48 -0.21 11.24
CA THR A 260 7.11 1.12 10.71
C THR A 260 6.13 1.88 11.60
N GLU A 261 5.80 1.36 12.78
CA GLU A 261 4.88 1.98 13.74
C GLU A 261 5.28 3.42 14.10
N ALA A 262 6.55 3.63 14.43
CA ALA A 262 7.11 4.95 14.69
C ALA A 262 7.10 5.91 13.48
N HIS A 263 6.84 5.37 12.29
CA HIS A 263 6.87 6.07 11.01
C HIS A 263 5.51 6.07 10.29
N SER A 264 4.44 5.79 11.02
CA SER A 264 3.06 5.77 10.51
C SER A 264 2.61 7.14 9.99
N ALA A 265 1.42 7.23 9.41
CA ALA A 265 0.88 8.52 8.96
C ALA A 265 0.60 9.50 10.12
N CYS A 266 0.54 9.01 11.37
CA CYS A 266 0.46 9.83 12.59
C CYS A 266 1.78 10.53 12.93
N ALA A 267 2.92 9.93 12.63
CA ALA A 267 4.25 10.43 12.98
C ALA A 267 4.51 11.87 12.48
N PRO A 268 5.51 12.58 13.02
CA PRO A 268 5.95 13.86 12.50
C PRO A 268 6.27 13.81 11.00
N ARG A 269 5.99 14.89 10.28
CA ARG A 269 6.08 14.93 8.81
C ARG A 269 7.45 14.52 8.26
N ASP A 270 8.50 14.82 8.96
CA ASP A 270 9.90 14.53 8.60
C ASP A 270 10.35 13.12 8.99
N GLU A 271 9.55 12.38 9.76
CA GLU A 271 9.87 11.03 10.22
C GLU A 271 9.00 9.96 9.54
N ARG A 272 7.80 10.31 9.09
CA ARG A 272 6.82 9.33 8.57
C ARG A 272 7.23 8.72 7.23
N TYR A 273 6.85 7.47 7.06
CA TYR A 273 6.98 6.72 5.81
C TYR A 273 5.67 6.72 5.00
N VAL A 274 4.55 6.93 5.66
CA VAL A 274 3.22 6.98 5.04
C VAL A 274 2.71 8.42 5.06
N ALA A 275 2.22 8.90 3.93
CA ALA A 275 1.67 10.24 3.81
C ALA A 275 0.33 10.36 4.55
N GLY A 276 0.08 11.51 5.15
CA GLY A 276 -1.22 11.83 5.71
C GLY A 276 -2.29 12.06 4.63
N VAL A 277 -3.50 12.31 5.09
CA VAL A 277 -4.65 12.62 4.24
C VAL A 277 -4.50 14.03 3.67
N SER A 278 -4.67 14.14 2.37
CA SER A 278 -4.87 15.41 1.66
C SER A 278 -6.14 15.32 0.85
N LEU A 279 -7.00 16.33 0.98
CA LEU A 279 -8.26 16.38 0.24
C LEU A 279 -8.14 17.31 -0.96
N THR A 280 -8.97 17.06 -1.94
CA THR A 280 -9.25 17.98 -3.05
C THR A 280 -10.75 18.05 -3.24
N GLY A 281 -11.26 19.18 -3.66
CA GLY A 281 -12.69 19.33 -3.82
C GLY A 281 -13.05 20.44 -4.80
N SER A 282 -14.32 20.45 -5.21
CA SER A 282 -14.90 21.56 -5.94
C SER A 282 -15.14 22.75 -5.00
N SER A 283 -15.12 23.96 -5.55
CA SER A 283 -15.35 25.20 -4.77
C SER A 283 -16.70 25.26 -4.08
N ASP A 284 -17.67 24.44 -4.49
CA ASP A 284 -18.99 24.29 -3.88
C ASP A 284 -19.07 23.12 -2.87
N LEU A 285 -17.97 22.46 -2.58
CA LEU A 285 -17.84 21.33 -1.67
C LEU A 285 -18.75 20.12 -1.98
N ARG A 286 -19.30 20.05 -3.21
CA ARG A 286 -20.18 18.94 -3.61
C ARG A 286 -19.40 17.66 -3.92
N ARG A 287 -18.11 17.78 -4.19
CA ARG A 287 -17.18 16.69 -4.37
C ARG A 287 -15.96 16.93 -3.50
N ILE A 288 -15.66 15.97 -2.68
CA ILE A 288 -14.44 15.91 -1.87
C ILE A 288 -13.83 14.54 -2.13
N ASP A 289 -12.63 14.54 -2.69
CA ASP A 289 -11.91 13.33 -3.03
C ASP A 289 -10.56 13.30 -2.30
N LEU A 290 -10.04 12.11 -2.03
CA LEU A 290 -8.67 11.94 -1.55
C LEU A 290 -7.70 12.30 -2.69
N ARG A 291 -6.68 13.09 -2.35
CA ARG A 291 -5.58 13.33 -3.27
C ARG A 291 -4.73 12.07 -3.40
N ALA A 292 -4.23 11.80 -4.60
CA ALA A 292 -3.32 10.69 -4.86
C ALA A 292 -2.15 10.68 -3.84
N GLY A 293 -1.87 9.53 -3.28
CA GLY A 293 -0.82 9.33 -2.27
C GLY A 293 -1.29 9.47 -0.81
N ALA A 294 -2.55 9.86 -0.55
CA ALA A 294 -3.09 9.84 0.81
C ALA A 294 -3.04 8.41 1.37
N LEU A 295 -2.52 8.26 2.61
CA LEU A 295 -2.34 6.98 3.31
C LEU A 295 -1.45 5.96 2.56
N HIS A 296 -0.59 6.43 1.65
CA HIS A 296 0.36 5.60 0.90
C HIS A 296 1.81 5.95 1.22
N PRO A 297 2.76 5.03 0.95
CA PRO A 297 4.16 5.30 1.18
C PRO A 297 4.64 6.54 0.44
N ASN A 298 5.27 7.45 1.18
CA ASN A 298 5.96 8.59 0.61
C ASN A 298 7.37 8.18 0.10
N GLY A 299 8.15 9.13 -0.40
CA GLY A 299 9.48 8.81 -0.94
C GLY A 299 10.44 8.15 0.06
N ARG A 300 10.33 8.45 1.38
CA ARG A 300 11.11 7.78 2.43
C ARG A 300 10.59 6.37 2.69
N GLY A 301 9.27 6.22 2.74
CA GLY A 301 8.64 4.92 2.90
C GLY A 301 9.01 3.97 1.76
N VAL A 302 8.94 4.44 0.51
CA VAL A 302 9.36 3.61 -0.63
C VAL A 302 10.85 3.27 -0.58
N ALA A 303 11.72 4.19 -0.14
CA ALA A 303 13.13 3.87 0.03
C ALA A 303 13.34 2.76 1.09
N TYR A 304 12.66 2.89 2.24
CA TYR A 304 12.68 1.86 3.28
C TYR A 304 12.16 0.51 2.77
N LEU A 305 10.99 0.47 2.12
CA LEU A 305 10.43 -0.75 1.56
C LEU A 305 11.37 -1.39 0.51
N THR A 306 12.03 -0.56 -0.31
CA THR A 306 13.06 -1.04 -1.26
C THR A 306 14.20 -1.74 -0.53
N ASP A 307 14.69 -1.18 0.58
CA ASP A 307 15.78 -1.77 1.35
C ASP A 307 15.36 -3.10 2.00
N GLN A 308 14.15 -3.16 2.61
CA GLN A 308 13.64 -4.40 3.20
C GLN A 308 13.47 -5.50 2.13
N MET A 309 12.93 -5.16 0.98
CA MET A 309 12.79 -6.10 -0.15
C MET A 309 14.14 -6.53 -0.69
N ALA A 310 15.11 -5.61 -0.81
CA ALA A 310 16.45 -5.94 -1.25
C ALA A 310 17.16 -6.92 -0.30
N ASP A 311 16.99 -6.73 1.01
CA ASP A 311 17.54 -7.64 2.03
C ASP A 311 16.94 -9.05 1.88
N ALA A 312 15.61 -9.15 1.75
CA ALA A 312 14.94 -10.44 1.55
C ALA A 312 15.38 -11.14 0.25
N ILE A 313 15.55 -10.37 -0.84
CA ILE A 313 16.02 -10.92 -2.12
C ILE A 313 17.47 -11.42 -2.00
N ARG A 314 18.37 -10.70 -1.31
CA ARG A 314 19.74 -11.15 -1.07
C ARG A 314 19.81 -12.44 -0.27
N GLU A 315 18.95 -12.60 0.74
CA GLU A 315 18.89 -13.84 1.54
C GLU A 315 18.47 -15.06 0.72
N LEU A 316 17.69 -14.86 -0.36
CA LEU A 316 17.15 -15.92 -1.20
C LEU A 316 17.97 -16.23 -2.46
N ALA A 317 18.72 -15.26 -2.97
CA ALA A 317 19.37 -15.31 -4.27
C ALA A 317 20.83 -14.81 -4.25
N GLY A 318 21.40 -14.64 -3.06
CA GLY A 318 22.77 -14.14 -2.84
C GLY A 318 23.79 -15.22 -2.60
#